data_f383c7e9582a4132a4ac8c0418ef5562
#
_entry.id   f383c7e9582a4132a4ac8c0418ef5562
#
_cell.length_a   1.000
_cell.length_b   1.000
_cell.length_c   1.000
_cell.angle_alpha   90.00
_cell.angle_beta   90.00
_cell.angle_gamma   90.00
#
_symmetry.space_group_name_H-M   'P 1'
#
loop_
_entity.id
_entity.type
_entity.pdbx_description
1 polymer ?
#
loop_
_entity_poly.entity_id
_entity_poly.type
_entity_poly.pdbx_seq_one_letter_code
_entity_poly.pdbx_strand_id
1 'polypeptide(L)'
;FVEFMEGFGIPWAPVMGNHEGTSKKGYDWQCQILENAQNCLFLQRTLTGNGNYSVGIVQGDELLRVFFMLDSNGCGDLSAESLSNGHTTASVGFGNDQIEWYTGEVGNIKKYSPEVNLSVAFHIQFEAFRDAFAKYGMPDTAGTNPTNIYKAENREETDFGYLGRGM
;
A
#
# COMPACT_ATOMS: atom_id res chain seq x y z
N PHE A 1 -16.35 0.55 -9.47
CA PHE A 1 -15.03 1.17 -9.36
C PHE A 1 -14.18 0.89 -10.61
N VAL A 2 -13.95 -0.37 -10.99
CA VAL A 2 -13.12 -0.74 -12.16
C VAL A 2 -13.64 -0.08 -13.43
N GLU A 3 -14.92 -0.22 -13.76
CA GLU A 3 -15.54 0.42 -14.93
C GLU A 3 -15.36 1.95 -14.93
N PHE A 4 -15.42 2.57 -13.76
CA PHE A 4 -15.19 4.00 -13.61
C PHE A 4 -13.74 4.37 -13.93
N MET A 5 -12.75 3.62 -13.42
CA MET A 5 -11.34 3.85 -13.70
C MET A 5 -10.98 3.59 -15.15
N GLU A 6 -11.50 2.50 -15.72
CA GLU A 6 -11.33 2.16 -17.15
C GLU A 6 -11.89 3.23 -18.09
N GLY A 7 -12.96 3.92 -17.66
CA GLY A 7 -13.58 5.00 -18.43
C GLY A 7 -12.67 6.20 -18.72
N PHE A 8 -11.57 6.37 -17.96
CA PHE A 8 -10.60 7.42 -18.23
C PHE A 8 -9.59 7.05 -19.34
N GLY A 9 -9.45 5.78 -19.69
CA GLY A 9 -8.52 5.30 -20.71
C GLY A 9 -7.04 5.55 -20.37
N ILE A 10 -6.70 5.71 -19.10
CA ILE A 10 -5.33 5.92 -18.61
C ILE A 10 -4.89 4.75 -17.72
N PRO A 11 -3.60 4.39 -17.70
CA PRO A 11 -3.09 3.39 -16.78
C PRO A 11 -3.32 3.77 -15.32
N TRP A 12 -3.74 2.81 -14.52
CA TRP A 12 -3.96 2.98 -13.08
C TRP A 12 -3.49 1.77 -12.28
N ALA A 13 -3.06 2.01 -11.05
CA ALA A 13 -2.40 1.01 -10.22
C ALA A 13 -2.96 1.04 -8.78
N PRO A 14 -3.84 0.09 -8.41
CA PRO A 14 -4.42 0.04 -7.06
C PRO A 14 -3.51 -0.67 -6.07
N VAL A 15 -3.67 -0.34 -4.79
CA VAL A 15 -3.23 -1.17 -3.66
C VAL A 15 -4.43 -1.74 -2.92
N MET A 16 -4.26 -2.92 -2.34
CA MET A 16 -5.28 -3.52 -1.49
C MET A 16 -5.33 -2.82 -0.14
N GLY A 17 -6.54 -2.62 0.36
CA GLY A 17 -6.80 -2.09 1.68
C GLY A 17 -7.28 -3.18 2.65
N ASN A 18 -7.62 -2.76 3.86
CA ASN A 18 -8.02 -3.67 4.93
C ASN A 18 -9.48 -4.15 4.85
N HIS A 19 -10.29 -3.60 3.95
CA HIS A 19 -11.70 -3.95 3.79
C HIS A 19 -11.99 -4.82 2.56
N GLU A 20 -11.04 -5.00 1.67
CA GLU A 20 -11.23 -5.81 0.45
C GLU A 20 -11.55 -7.26 0.80
N GLY A 21 -10.95 -7.80 1.85
CA GLY A 21 -11.24 -9.15 2.35
C GLY A 21 -12.63 -9.33 2.98
N THR A 22 -13.31 -8.23 3.33
CA THR A 22 -14.70 -8.28 3.86
C THR A 22 -15.75 -8.44 2.77
N SER A 23 -15.36 -8.32 1.52
CA SER A 23 -16.24 -8.53 0.38
C SER A 23 -16.74 -9.98 0.35
N LYS A 24 -18.04 -10.17 0.04
CA LYS A 24 -18.62 -11.51 -0.12
C LYS A 24 -17.98 -12.33 -1.24
N LYS A 25 -17.27 -11.69 -2.16
CA LYS A 25 -16.58 -12.32 -3.28
C LYS A 25 -15.14 -12.71 -2.95
N GLY A 26 -14.58 -12.14 -1.90
CA GLY A 26 -13.21 -12.38 -1.48
C GLY A 26 -12.13 -11.73 -2.36
N TYR A 27 -10.89 -11.92 -1.96
CA TYR A 27 -9.73 -11.36 -2.64
C TYR A 27 -9.52 -11.94 -4.05
N ASP A 28 -9.63 -13.27 -4.22
CA ASP A 28 -9.35 -13.91 -5.51
C ASP A 28 -10.19 -13.33 -6.64
N TRP A 29 -11.47 -13.12 -6.37
CA TRP A 29 -12.38 -12.52 -7.36
C TRP A 29 -11.97 -11.08 -7.69
N GLN A 30 -11.58 -10.30 -6.69
CA GLN A 30 -11.15 -8.91 -6.89
C GLN A 30 -9.85 -8.85 -7.68
N CYS A 31 -8.86 -9.67 -7.31
CA CYS A 31 -7.59 -9.76 -8.03
C CYS A 31 -7.81 -10.14 -9.50
N GLN A 32 -8.66 -11.13 -9.77
CA GLN A 32 -8.99 -11.52 -11.14
C GLN A 32 -9.63 -10.38 -11.95
N ILE A 33 -10.52 -9.60 -11.34
CA ILE A 33 -11.11 -8.45 -12.03
C ILE A 33 -10.07 -7.38 -12.33
N LEU A 34 -9.19 -7.08 -11.38
CA LEU A 34 -8.13 -6.10 -11.55
C LEU A 34 -7.12 -6.52 -12.61
N GLU A 35 -6.70 -7.78 -12.62
CA GLU A 35 -5.77 -8.32 -13.63
C GLU A 35 -6.36 -8.37 -15.04
N ASN A 36 -7.68 -8.50 -15.16
CA ASN A 36 -8.37 -8.52 -16.46
C ASN A 36 -8.81 -7.13 -16.95
N ALA A 37 -8.66 -6.09 -16.16
CA ALA A 37 -8.98 -4.74 -16.58
C ALA A 37 -7.91 -4.18 -17.52
N GLN A 38 -8.34 -3.54 -18.60
CA GLN A 38 -7.47 -3.19 -19.74
C GLN A 38 -6.36 -2.21 -19.38
N ASN A 39 -6.68 -1.21 -18.55
CA ASN A 39 -5.75 -0.14 -18.16
C ASN A 39 -5.20 -0.32 -16.74
N CYS A 40 -5.61 -1.39 -16.04
CA CYS A 40 -5.14 -1.67 -14.69
C CYS A 40 -3.77 -2.33 -14.75
N LEU A 41 -2.84 -1.81 -13.96
CA LEU A 41 -1.46 -2.32 -13.86
C LEU A 41 -1.30 -3.30 -12.69
N PHE A 42 -2.40 -3.71 -12.08
CA PHE A 42 -2.38 -4.67 -10.98
C PHE A 42 -1.77 -6.01 -11.42
N LEU A 43 -0.91 -6.56 -10.57
CA LEU A 43 -0.31 -7.85 -10.79
C LEU A 43 -0.28 -8.65 -9.47
N GLN A 44 -0.88 -9.84 -9.49
CA GLN A 44 -0.79 -10.78 -8.38
C GLN A 44 0.53 -11.56 -8.45
N ARG A 45 1.21 -11.66 -7.30
CA ARG A 45 2.43 -12.46 -7.13
C ARG A 45 2.22 -13.55 -6.09
N THR A 46 3.08 -14.54 -6.10
CA THR A 46 3.13 -15.59 -5.06
C THR A 46 3.92 -15.07 -3.84
N LEU A 47 3.37 -14.03 -3.20
CA LEU A 47 3.89 -13.42 -1.99
C LEU A 47 2.75 -13.30 -0.98
N THR A 48 3.09 -13.13 0.29
CA THR A 48 2.10 -12.79 1.32
C THR A 48 1.30 -11.57 0.90
N GLY A 49 -0.02 -11.61 1.06
CA GLY A 49 -0.93 -10.56 0.63
C GLY A 49 -1.29 -10.61 -0.86
N ASN A 50 -1.94 -9.56 -1.33
CA ASN A 50 -2.52 -9.48 -2.66
C ASN A 50 -2.05 -8.23 -3.40
N GLY A 51 -1.52 -8.41 -4.61
CA GLY A 51 -1.10 -7.30 -5.45
C GLY A 51 0.17 -6.60 -4.97
N ASN A 52 1.22 -7.37 -4.76
CA ASN A 52 2.55 -6.82 -4.52
C ASN A 52 3.28 -6.71 -5.86
N TYR A 53 3.42 -5.51 -6.40
CA TYR A 53 4.01 -5.28 -7.71
C TYR A 53 4.71 -3.92 -7.82
N SER A 54 5.44 -3.71 -8.89
CA SER A 54 6.10 -2.43 -9.17
C SER A 54 5.68 -1.87 -10.52
N VAL A 55 5.62 -0.54 -10.59
CA VAL A 55 5.30 0.20 -11.81
C VAL A 55 6.42 1.19 -12.08
N GLY A 56 7.08 1.06 -13.23
CA GLY A 56 8.11 1.98 -13.69
C GLY A 56 7.54 3.07 -14.59
N ILE A 57 8.01 4.30 -14.40
CA ILE A 57 7.78 5.41 -15.34
C ILE A 57 9.06 5.60 -16.16
N VAL A 58 8.94 5.44 -17.45
CA VAL A 58 10.04 5.48 -18.40
C VAL A 58 9.83 6.62 -19.40
N GLN A 59 10.89 7.34 -19.74
CA GLN A 59 10.91 8.32 -20.82
C GLN A 59 12.06 7.99 -21.76
N GLY A 60 11.75 7.56 -22.99
CA GLY A 60 12.76 6.99 -23.87
C GLY A 60 13.38 5.75 -23.24
N ASP A 61 14.69 5.73 -23.07
CA ASP A 61 15.44 4.64 -22.42
C ASP A 61 15.73 4.90 -20.94
N GLU A 62 15.24 6.00 -20.39
CA GLU A 62 15.50 6.40 -19.01
C GLU A 62 14.36 6.00 -18.08
N LEU A 63 14.71 5.29 -17.00
CA LEU A 63 13.80 4.98 -15.89
C LEU A 63 13.79 6.14 -14.90
N LEU A 64 12.68 6.89 -14.88
CA LEU A 64 12.55 8.11 -14.08
C LEU A 64 12.12 7.84 -12.64
N ARG A 65 11.21 6.89 -12.45
CA ARG A 65 10.63 6.58 -11.16
C ARG A 65 10.08 5.16 -11.13
N VAL A 66 10.15 4.53 -9.96
CA VAL A 66 9.44 3.26 -9.70
C VAL A 66 8.55 3.43 -8.48
N PHE A 67 7.32 2.98 -8.62
CA PHE A 67 6.36 2.82 -7.53
C PHE A 67 6.26 1.35 -7.17
N PHE A 68 6.44 1.03 -5.90
CA PHE A 68 6.13 -0.26 -5.33
C PHE A 68 4.74 -0.21 -4.71
N MET A 69 3.87 -1.07 -5.18
CA MET A 69 2.51 -1.23 -4.70
C MET A 69 2.51 -2.45 -3.78
N LEU A 70 2.31 -2.23 -2.46
CA LEU A 70 2.41 -3.29 -1.46
C LEU A 70 1.09 -3.47 -0.72
N ASP A 71 0.68 -4.72 -0.53
CA ASP A 71 -0.39 -5.05 0.40
C ASP A 71 0.15 -5.04 1.83
N SER A 72 -0.40 -4.17 2.66
CA SER A 72 -0.08 -4.08 4.09
C SER A 72 -0.77 -5.14 4.95
N ASN A 73 -1.41 -6.11 4.31
CA ASN A 73 -2.06 -7.27 4.93
C ASN A 73 -3.06 -6.89 6.02
N GLY A 74 -4.13 -6.22 5.63
CA GLY A 74 -5.27 -5.93 6.49
C GLY A 74 -6.43 -6.90 6.24
N CYS A 75 -7.10 -7.31 7.28
CA CYS A 75 -8.45 -7.89 7.27
C CYS A 75 -8.68 -9.29 6.65
N GLY A 76 -7.77 -9.86 5.85
CA GLY A 76 -8.07 -11.11 5.14
C GLY A 76 -7.90 -12.38 5.96
N ASP A 77 -6.93 -12.39 6.84
CA ASP A 77 -6.49 -13.60 7.55
C ASP A 77 -6.64 -13.50 9.07
N LEU A 78 -7.80 -12.97 9.50
CA LEU A 78 -8.13 -13.04 10.92
C LEU A 78 -8.29 -14.50 11.33
N SER A 79 -7.40 -14.98 12.19
CA SER A 79 -7.58 -16.27 12.85
C SER A 79 -8.92 -16.29 13.61
N ALA A 80 -9.50 -17.47 13.79
CA ALA A 80 -10.71 -17.63 14.59
C ALA A 80 -10.54 -17.02 16.00
N GLU A 81 -9.33 -17.02 16.53
CA GLU A 81 -8.98 -16.40 17.80
C GLU A 81 -9.06 -14.87 17.74
N SER A 82 -8.53 -14.25 16.68
CA SER A 82 -8.65 -12.80 16.50
C SER A 82 -10.10 -12.36 16.37
N LEU A 83 -10.91 -13.09 15.62
CA LEU A 83 -12.34 -12.84 15.50
C LEU A 83 -13.09 -13.01 16.84
N SER A 84 -12.71 -14.04 17.64
CA SER A 84 -13.32 -14.26 18.96
C SER A 84 -12.99 -13.14 19.95
N ASN A 85 -11.85 -12.47 19.77
CA ASN A 85 -11.41 -11.32 20.56
C ASN A 85 -11.99 -9.97 20.06
N GLY A 86 -12.90 -10.01 19.10
CA GLY A 86 -13.60 -8.82 18.62
C GLY A 86 -12.80 -7.98 17.62
N HIS A 87 -11.67 -8.48 17.13
CA HIS A 87 -10.93 -7.81 16.06
C HIS A 87 -11.67 -8.01 14.73
N THR A 88 -12.17 -6.94 14.19
CA THR A 88 -12.87 -6.93 12.89
C THR A 88 -11.94 -6.63 11.72
N THR A 89 -10.80 -6.02 12.01
CA THR A 89 -9.74 -5.73 11.06
C THR A 89 -8.40 -5.91 11.77
N ALA A 90 -7.53 -6.76 11.25
CA ALA A 90 -6.17 -6.86 11.74
C ALA A 90 -5.23 -6.48 10.61
N SER A 91 -4.33 -5.57 10.89
CA SER A 91 -3.13 -5.41 10.08
C SER A 91 -2.06 -6.29 10.70
N VAL A 92 -1.56 -7.23 9.94
CA VAL A 92 -0.42 -8.07 10.36
C VAL A 92 0.91 -7.48 9.91
N GLY A 93 0.87 -6.41 9.10
CA GLY A 93 2.04 -5.80 8.51
C GLY A 93 2.59 -6.61 7.34
N PHE A 94 3.79 -6.25 6.89
CA PHE A 94 4.43 -6.94 5.77
C PHE A 94 5.02 -8.28 6.18
N GLY A 95 4.85 -9.29 5.32
CA GLY A 95 5.51 -10.57 5.43
C GLY A 95 7.00 -10.49 5.11
N ASN A 96 7.80 -11.41 5.63
CA ASN A 96 9.23 -11.46 5.34
C ASN A 96 9.52 -11.61 3.84
N ASP A 97 8.73 -12.38 3.13
CA ASP A 97 8.82 -12.58 1.68
C ASP A 97 8.55 -11.30 0.87
N GLN A 98 7.63 -10.45 1.34
CA GLN A 98 7.39 -9.12 0.76
C GLN A 98 8.62 -8.21 0.95
N ILE A 99 9.20 -8.24 2.15
CA ILE A 99 10.40 -7.44 2.49
C ILE A 99 11.60 -7.90 1.65
N GLU A 100 11.82 -9.21 1.54
CA GLU A 100 12.89 -9.80 0.74
C GLU A 100 12.72 -9.46 -0.75
N TRP A 101 11.51 -9.60 -1.26
CA TRP A 101 11.21 -9.19 -2.64
C TRP A 101 11.47 -7.70 -2.86
N TYR A 102 10.93 -6.84 -2.01
CA TYR A 102 11.12 -5.39 -2.13
C TYR A 102 12.60 -4.99 -2.09
N THR A 103 13.35 -5.50 -1.12
CA THR A 103 14.78 -5.19 -0.99
C THR A 103 15.60 -5.70 -2.16
N GLY A 104 15.27 -6.89 -2.68
CA GLY A 104 15.87 -7.45 -3.87
C GLY A 104 15.61 -6.62 -5.12
N GLU A 105 14.35 -6.21 -5.34
CA GLU A 105 13.96 -5.35 -6.48
C GLU A 105 14.64 -3.98 -6.39
N VAL A 106 14.66 -3.35 -5.20
CA VAL A 106 15.37 -2.09 -4.98
C VAL A 106 16.85 -2.23 -5.32
N GLY A 107 17.50 -3.30 -4.85
CA GLY A 107 18.91 -3.58 -5.15
C GLY A 107 19.17 -3.74 -6.65
N ASN A 108 18.29 -4.47 -7.35
CA ASN A 108 18.38 -4.65 -8.80
C ASN A 108 18.19 -3.34 -9.55
N ILE A 109 17.15 -2.59 -9.22
CA ILE A 109 16.87 -1.29 -9.86
C ILE A 109 18.03 -0.32 -9.67
N LYS A 110 18.50 -0.17 -8.44
CA LYS A 110 19.59 0.75 -8.12
C LYS A 110 20.94 0.37 -8.76
N LYS A 111 21.12 -0.90 -9.09
CA LYS A 111 22.31 -1.36 -9.84
C LYS A 111 22.33 -0.81 -11.27
N TYR A 112 21.18 -0.70 -11.93
CA TYR A 112 21.08 -0.24 -13.32
C TYR A 112 20.70 1.24 -13.45
N SER A 113 20.01 1.77 -12.46
CA SER A 113 19.54 3.18 -12.41
C SER A 113 19.76 3.73 -10.99
N PRO A 114 21.01 4.06 -10.60
CA PRO A 114 21.36 4.46 -9.23
C PRO A 114 20.56 5.66 -8.71
N GLU A 115 20.27 6.62 -9.59
CA GLU A 115 19.61 7.89 -9.26
C GLU A 115 18.09 7.85 -9.36
N VAL A 116 17.51 6.71 -9.79
CA VAL A 116 16.06 6.61 -9.95
C VAL A 116 15.33 6.87 -8.64
N ASN A 117 14.24 7.60 -8.70
CA ASN A 117 13.37 7.84 -7.55
C ASN A 117 12.48 6.62 -7.29
N LEU A 118 12.49 6.14 -6.05
CA LEU A 118 11.65 5.04 -5.61
C LEU A 118 10.55 5.58 -4.67
N SER A 119 9.35 5.07 -4.82
CA SER A 119 8.21 5.38 -3.96
C SER A 119 7.49 4.09 -3.59
N VAL A 120 6.92 4.04 -2.41
CA VAL A 120 6.12 2.91 -1.94
C VAL A 120 4.70 3.39 -1.64
N ALA A 121 3.72 2.66 -2.12
CA ALA A 121 2.31 2.88 -1.83
C ALA A 121 1.75 1.64 -1.09
N PHE A 122 1.10 1.88 0.02
CA PHE A 122 0.42 0.87 0.82
C PHE A 122 -0.70 1.52 1.64
N HIS A 123 -1.65 0.72 2.12
CA HIS A 123 -2.84 1.25 2.77
C HIS A 123 -2.63 1.53 4.27
N ILE A 124 -2.12 0.56 5.03
CA ILE A 124 -1.95 0.70 6.48
C ILE A 124 -0.53 1.11 6.83
N GLN A 125 -0.40 2.22 7.52
CA GLN A 125 0.87 2.80 7.90
C GLN A 125 1.59 2.03 9.02
N PHE A 126 2.91 2.16 9.07
CA PHE A 126 3.76 1.58 10.11
C PHE A 126 3.73 2.37 11.41
N GLU A 127 4.16 1.75 12.51
CA GLU A 127 4.39 2.44 13.78
C GLU A 127 5.34 3.64 13.64
N ALA A 128 6.36 3.53 12.78
CA ALA A 128 7.28 4.63 12.51
C ALA A 128 6.58 5.91 12.03
N PHE A 129 5.42 5.80 11.36
CA PHE A 129 4.62 6.96 11.00
C PHE A 129 4.02 7.65 12.23
N ARG A 130 3.53 6.86 13.21
CA ARG A 130 3.04 7.39 14.48
C ARG A 130 4.16 8.12 15.24
N ASP A 131 5.34 7.51 15.30
CA ASP A 131 6.49 8.09 15.98
C ASP A 131 6.95 9.37 15.29
N ALA A 132 6.97 9.36 13.97
CA ALA A 132 7.27 10.56 13.18
C ALA A 132 6.20 11.64 13.38
N PHE A 133 4.91 11.26 13.43
CA PHE A 133 3.83 12.19 13.73
C PHE A 133 3.95 12.77 15.14
N ALA A 134 4.23 11.93 16.14
CA ALA A 134 4.43 12.38 17.52
C ALA A 134 5.61 13.37 17.65
N LYS A 135 6.64 13.18 16.83
CA LYS A 135 7.86 14.00 16.86
C LYS A 135 7.76 15.27 16.02
N TYR A 136 7.13 15.20 14.85
CA TYR A 136 7.15 16.26 13.84
C TYR A 136 5.77 16.74 13.44
N GLY A 137 4.75 15.95 13.73
CA GLY A 137 3.36 16.31 13.46
C GLY A 137 2.91 17.44 14.38
N MET A 138 2.03 18.27 13.88
CA MET A 138 1.36 19.26 14.73
C MET A 138 -0.01 18.69 15.09
N PRO A 139 -0.42 18.72 16.37
CA PRO A 139 -1.82 18.54 16.71
C PRO A 139 -2.62 19.57 15.90
N ASP A 140 -3.77 19.18 15.45
CA ASP A 140 -4.61 19.91 14.49
C ASP A 140 -4.90 21.35 14.93
N THR A 141 -3.96 22.22 14.70
CA THR A 141 -4.15 23.66 14.71
C THR A 141 -4.05 24.13 13.27
N ALA A 142 -5.13 23.87 12.55
CA ALA A 142 -5.48 24.61 11.34
C ALA A 142 -4.31 25.01 10.43
N GLY A 143 -3.69 24.02 9.80
CA GLY A 143 -3.04 24.27 8.52
C GLY A 143 -1.90 25.27 8.43
N THR A 144 -1.25 25.61 9.51
CA THR A 144 -0.27 26.71 9.54
C THR A 144 1.19 26.27 9.48
N ASN A 145 1.49 24.97 9.52
CA ASN A 145 2.86 24.50 9.39
C ASN A 145 3.13 23.90 8.00
N PRO A 146 3.80 24.61 7.10
CA PRO A 146 4.10 24.12 5.75
C PRO A 146 5.09 22.96 5.72
N THR A 147 5.74 22.63 6.84
CA THR A 147 6.67 21.50 6.97
C THR A 147 6.00 20.26 7.55
N ASN A 148 4.71 20.32 7.84
CA ASN A 148 3.99 19.20 8.40
C ASN A 148 3.76 18.15 7.29
N ILE A 149 4.51 17.06 7.33
CA ILE A 149 4.38 15.93 6.40
C ILE A 149 3.04 15.21 6.57
N TYR A 150 2.41 15.37 7.72
CA TYR A 150 1.11 14.78 8.04
C TYR A 150 0.04 15.86 8.16
N LYS A 151 -0.12 16.60 7.13
CA LYS A 151 -1.35 17.35 6.99
C LYS A 151 -2.48 16.38 6.65
N ALA A 152 -2.83 15.57 7.60
CA ALA A 152 -4.04 14.78 7.53
C ALA A 152 -5.22 15.72 7.75
N GLU A 153 -5.62 16.42 6.70
CA GLU A 153 -6.91 17.08 6.70
C GLU A 153 -7.95 16.01 7.02
N ASN A 154 -8.60 16.13 8.15
CA ASN A 154 -9.66 15.23 8.62
C ASN A 154 -9.22 13.82 9.04
N ARG A 155 -7.96 13.61 9.41
CA ARG A 155 -7.58 12.36 10.06
C ARG A 155 -7.66 12.51 11.55
N GLU A 156 -8.48 11.69 12.14
CA GLU A 156 -8.54 11.56 13.58
C GLU A 156 -7.26 10.85 14.05
N GLU A 157 -6.68 11.30 15.15
CA GLU A 157 -5.51 10.64 15.76
C GLU A 157 -5.77 9.17 16.09
N THR A 158 -7.04 8.78 16.18
CA THR A 158 -7.51 7.42 16.40
C THR A 158 -7.24 6.48 15.23
N ASP A 159 -6.97 6.99 14.03
CA ASP A 159 -6.67 6.17 12.85
C ASP A 159 -5.34 5.41 12.94
N PHE A 160 -4.48 5.77 13.90
CA PHE A 160 -3.26 5.02 14.17
C PHE A 160 -3.48 3.67 14.88
N GLY A 161 -4.72 3.32 15.20
CA GLY A 161 -5.06 2.02 15.79
C GLY A 161 -4.81 0.82 14.88
N TYR A 162 -4.62 1.05 13.58
CA TYR A 162 -4.40 0.01 12.55
C TYR A 162 -2.96 -0.02 12.05
N LEU A 163 -2.00 0.25 12.91
CA LEU A 163 -0.61 0.20 12.50
C LEU A 163 -0.15 -1.24 12.28
N GLY A 164 0.31 -1.51 11.08
CA GLY A 164 1.02 -2.74 10.77
C GLY A 164 2.35 -2.83 11.50
N ARG A 165 2.90 -4.03 11.61
CA ARG A 165 4.26 -4.20 12.08
C ARG A 165 5.20 -3.56 11.06
N GLY A 166 6.13 -2.76 11.57
CA GLY A 166 7.16 -2.15 10.74
C GLY A 166 8.06 -3.18 10.05
N MET A 167 8.67 -2.76 8.96
CA MET A 167 9.76 -3.51 8.32
C MET A 167 11.02 -3.45 9.18
#